data_90f6ed5ccd859561eb8783b50be50c7d
#
_entry.id   90f6ed5ccd859561eb8783b50be50c7d
#
_cell.length_a   1.000
_cell.length_b   1.000
_cell.length_c   1.000
_cell.angle_alpha   90.00
_cell.angle_beta   90.00
_cell.angle_gamma   90.00
#
_symmetry.space_group_name_H-M   'P 1'
#
loop_
_entity.id
_entity.type
_entity.pdbx_description
1 polymer ?
#
loop_
_entity_poly.entity_id
_entity_poly.type
_entity_poly.pdbx_seq_one_letter_code
_entity_poly.pdbx_strand_id
1 'polypeptide(L)'
;MAAKFGVNVTVSAEAARPIAVESTTPIGIAGYEEVLEPGLHFYMTTAKALEALEAKYKAKKDASQAFKKGSIYRALKGIEDQAVNTQIILSVFTKDDDEDTNDEITECKSAVTAFAKAKSRFGYSPNLIIAPGFSHEDAIKGEIEKMATRL
;
A
#
# COMPACT_ATOMS: atom_id res chain seq x y z
N MET A 1 68.29 -6.78 5.57
CA MET A 1 66.83 -7.01 5.40
C MET A 1 66.16 -5.69 5.14
N ALA A 2 65.65 -5.47 3.95
CA ALA A 2 64.87 -4.27 3.67
C ALA A 2 63.43 -4.51 4.11
N ALA A 3 62.91 -3.70 5.10
CA ALA A 3 61.53 -3.74 5.49
C ALA A 3 60.68 -3.18 4.32
N LYS A 4 59.89 -4.02 3.71
CA LYS A 4 58.89 -3.61 2.71
C LYS A 4 57.70 -3.03 3.48
N PHE A 5 57.63 -1.73 3.55
CA PHE A 5 56.39 -1.05 3.90
C PHE A 5 55.55 -0.93 2.64
N GLY A 6 54.67 -1.90 2.47
CA GLY A 6 53.69 -1.91 1.39
C GLY A 6 52.30 -1.97 2.00
N VAL A 7 51.45 -0.97 1.72
CA VAL A 7 50.03 -1.08 1.97
C VAL A 7 49.47 -2.04 0.93
N ASN A 8 49.11 -3.24 1.34
CA ASN A 8 48.49 -4.22 0.48
C ASN A 8 46.99 -3.94 0.44
N VAL A 9 46.54 -3.20 -0.57
CA VAL A 9 45.10 -2.97 -0.78
C VAL A 9 44.58 -4.15 -1.60
N THR A 10 43.98 -5.09 -0.91
CA THR A 10 43.24 -6.16 -1.58
C THR A 10 41.85 -5.62 -1.92
N VAL A 11 41.66 -5.25 -3.19
CA VAL A 11 40.31 -4.91 -3.67
C VAL A 11 39.57 -6.23 -3.86
N SER A 12 38.74 -6.61 -2.91
CA SER A 12 37.85 -7.75 -3.06
C SER A 12 36.75 -7.39 -4.07
N ALA A 13 36.69 -8.10 -5.18
CA ALA A 13 35.62 -7.95 -6.16
C ALA A 13 34.24 -8.32 -5.61
N GLU A 14 34.16 -8.95 -4.44
CA GLU A 14 32.91 -9.26 -3.74
C GLU A 14 32.29 -8.02 -3.06
N ALA A 15 33.05 -6.93 -2.88
CA ALA A 15 32.53 -5.69 -2.28
C ALA A 15 31.72 -4.84 -3.26
N ALA A 16 31.79 -5.12 -4.55
CA ALA A 16 30.99 -4.44 -5.57
C ALA A 16 29.73 -5.25 -5.90
N ARG A 17 28.92 -5.57 -4.88
CA ARG A 17 27.52 -5.85 -5.17
C ARG A 17 26.89 -4.53 -5.59
N PRO A 18 26.42 -4.38 -6.85
CA PRO A 18 25.63 -3.22 -7.19
C PRO A 18 24.49 -3.17 -6.18
N ILE A 19 24.35 -2.04 -5.50
CA ILE A 19 23.15 -1.76 -4.73
C ILE A 19 22.04 -1.80 -5.78
N ALA A 20 21.34 -2.92 -5.87
CA ALA A 20 20.13 -3.00 -6.65
C ALA A 20 19.18 -2.02 -5.94
N VAL A 21 19.11 -0.81 -6.45
CA VAL A 21 18.01 0.09 -6.15
C VAL A 21 16.81 -0.57 -6.80
N GLU A 22 16.14 -1.44 -6.06
CA GLU A 22 14.81 -1.88 -6.46
C GLU A 22 14.00 -0.59 -6.61
N SER A 23 13.66 -0.26 -7.84
CA SER A 23 12.71 0.80 -8.11
C SER A 23 11.36 0.28 -7.62
N THR A 24 11.11 0.47 -6.34
CA THR A 24 9.83 0.12 -5.74
C THR A 24 8.80 1.07 -6.30
N THR A 25 7.81 0.52 -6.96
CA THR A 25 6.64 1.27 -7.41
C THR A 25 5.55 1.11 -6.35
N PRO A 26 5.40 2.06 -5.42
CA PRO A 26 4.39 1.96 -4.39
C PRO A 26 2.98 1.96 -5.00
N ILE A 27 2.14 1.03 -4.56
CA ILE A 27 0.74 0.93 -4.99
C ILE A 27 -0.13 1.57 -3.90
N GLY A 28 -0.94 2.55 -4.30
CA GLY A 28 -1.98 3.15 -3.47
C GLY A 28 -3.31 2.43 -3.67
N ILE A 29 -3.93 1.95 -2.60
CA ILE A 29 -5.22 1.28 -2.63
C ILE A 29 -6.20 2.09 -1.77
N ALA A 30 -7.20 2.70 -2.40
CA ALA A 30 -8.31 3.34 -1.71
C ALA A 30 -9.49 2.37 -1.60
N GLY A 31 -9.95 2.10 -0.39
CA GLY A 31 -11.03 1.14 -0.21
C GLY A 31 -11.53 1.08 1.23
N TYR A 32 -12.50 0.22 1.46
CA TYR A 32 -13.04 -0.03 2.79
C TYR A 32 -12.47 -1.31 3.40
N GLU A 33 -12.30 -1.28 4.73
CA GLU A 33 -11.84 -2.42 5.51
C GLU A 33 -12.29 -2.29 6.96
N GLU A 34 -13.11 -3.22 7.45
CA GLU A 34 -13.66 -3.16 8.81
C GLU A 34 -12.64 -3.38 9.93
N VAL A 35 -11.51 -3.98 9.61
CA VAL A 35 -10.47 -4.32 10.60
C VAL A 35 -9.38 -3.27 10.72
N LEU A 36 -9.39 -2.25 9.86
CA LEU A 36 -8.46 -1.14 9.89
C LEU A 36 -9.17 0.16 10.30
N GLU A 37 -8.45 0.98 11.05
CA GLU A 37 -8.90 2.35 11.32
C GLU A 37 -8.92 3.17 10.01
N PRO A 38 -9.91 4.05 9.82
CA PRO A 38 -9.93 4.95 8.68
C PRO A 38 -8.67 5.81 8.59
N GLY A 39 -8.18 6.03 7.37
CA GLY A 39 -7.02 6.85 7.12
C GLY A 39 -5.92 6.16 6.34
N LEU A 40 -4.71 6.76 6.35
CA LEU A 40 -3.56 6.29 5.61
C LEU A 40 -2.73 5.29 6.42
N HIS A 41 -2.42 4.14 5.82
CA HIS A 41 -1.54 3.11 6.35
C HIS A 41 -0.45 2.77 5.33
N PHE A 42 0.74 2.44 5.82
CA PHE A 42 1.89 2.10 4.98
C PHE A 42 2.45 0.74 5.36
N TYR A 43 2.74 -0.07 4.36
CA TYR A 43 3.39 -1.35 4.50
C TYR A 43 4.53 -1.49 3.49
N MET A 44 5.67 -2.01 3.95
CA MET A 44 6.87 -2.18 3.13
C MET A 44 6.71 -3.22 2.03
N THR A 45 5.79 -4.17 2.22
CA THR A 45 5.56 -5.25 1.26
C THR A 45 4.09 -5.65 1.25
N THR A 46 3.64 -6.21 0.13
CA THR A 46 2.28 -6.76 -0.02
C THR A 46 2.00 -7.84 1.02
N ALA A 47 2.98 -8.73 1.24
CA ALA A 47 2.87 -9.81 2.22
C ALA A 47 2.65 -9.30 3.65
N LYS A 48 3.38 -8.26 4.07
CA LYS A 48 3.19 -7.64 5.40
C LYS A 48 1.84 -6.95 5.55
N ALA A 49 1.31 -6.35 4.48
CA ALA A 49 -0.02 -5.78 4.49
C ALA A 49 -1.09 -6.85 4.72
N LEU A 50 -0.98 -7.98 4.01
CA LEU A 50 -1.90 -9.11 4.17
C LEU A 50 -1.79 -9.76 5.55
N GLU A 51 -0.58 -10.03 6.02
CA GLU A 51 -0.32 -10.60 7.35
C GLU A 51 -0.96 -9.74 8.45
N ALA A 52 -0.79 -8.42 8.37
CA ALA A 52 -1.38 -7.48 9.34
C ALA A 52 -2.92 -7.52 9.31
N LEU A 53 -3.53 -7.60 8.11
CA LEU A 53 -4.98 -7.72 7.97
C LEU A 53 -5.49 -9.06 8.49
N GLU A 54 -4.84 -10.16 8.14
CA GLU A 54 -5.23 -11.51 8.58
C GLU A 54 -5.13 -11.66 10.09
N ALA A 55 -4.09 -11.10 10.72
CA ALA A 55 -3.96 -11.09 12.17
C ALA A 55 -5.13 -10.33 12.84
N LYS A 56 -5.54 -9.20 12.29
CA LYS A 56 -6.69 -8.42 12.78
C LYS A 56 -8.02 -9.15 12.56
N TYR A 57 -8.21 -9.78 11.41
CA TYR A 57 -9.39 -10.62 11.15
C TYR A 57 -9.47 -11.80 12.11
N LYS A 58 -8.33 -12.46 12.39
CA LYS A 58 -8.25 -13.55 13.34
C LYS A 58 -8.63 -13.11 14.75
N ALA A 59 -8.11 -11.96 15.18
CA ALA A 59 -8.45 -11.39 16.50
C ALA A 59 -9.93 -11.04 16.62
N LYS A 60 -10.58 -10.54 15.55
CA LYS A 60 -12.01 -10.26 15.54
C LYS A 60 -12.87 -11.52 15.45
N LYS A 61 -12.41 -12.58 14.78
CA LYS A 61 -13.14 -13.84 14.65
C LYS A 61 -13.39 -14.52 15.99
N ASP A 62 -12.51 -14.37 16.96
CA ASP A 62 -12.68 -14.86 18.32
C ASP A 62 -13.85 -14.19 19.07
N ALA A 63 -14.39 -13.06 18.52
CA ALA A 63 -15.55 -12.33 19.04
C ALA A 63 -16.89 -12.72 18.39
N SER A 64 -17.02 -13.90 17.80
CA SER A 64 -18.27 -14.53 17.25
C SER A 64 -19.01 -13.81 16.12
N GLN A 65 -18.38 -12.93 15.35
CA GLN A 65 -18.98 -12.33 14.18
C GLN A 65 -18.35 -12.80 12.87
N ALA A 66 -19.19 -13.11 11.89
CA ALA A 66 -18.75 -13.41 10.53
C ALA A 66 -18.45 -12.09 9.81
N PHE A 67 -17.18 -11.69 9.76
CA PHE A 67 -16.76 -10.48 9.05
C PHE A 67 -16.68 -10.74 7.54
N LYS A 68 -17.25 -9.84 6.75
CA LYS A 68 -16.99 -9.78 5.32
C LYS A 68 -15.64 -9.10 5.09
N LYS A 69 -14.77 -9.78 4.35
CA LYS A 69 -13.49 -9.19 3.94
C LYS A 69 -13.74 -7.99 3.03
N GLY A 70 -13.09 -6.87 3.33
CA GLY A 70 -13.24 -5.62 2.63
C GLY A 70 -12.65 -5.60 1.21
N SER A 71 -12.82 -4.51 0.51
CA SER A 71 -12.28 -4.32 -0.84
C SER A 71 -10.76 -4.31 -0.86
N ILE A 72 -10.13 -3.78 0.18
CA ILE A 72 -8.67 -3.72 0.34
C ILE A 72 -8.08 -5.13 0.45
N TYR A 73 -8.65 -6.00 1.28
CA TYR A 73 -8.16 -7.38 1.41
C TYR A 73 -8.18 -8.13 0.08
N ARG A 74 -9.28 -7.99 -0.68
CA ARG A 74 -9.41 -8.64 -1.99
C ARG A 74 -8.38 -8.12 -2.99
N ALA A 75 -8.13 -6.82 -3.01
CA ALA A 75 -7.12 -6.21 -3.88
C ALA A 75 -5.71 -6.69 -3.52
N LEU A 76 -5.35 -6.69 -2.24
CA LEU A 76 -4.05 -7.18 -1.77
C LEU A 76 -3.84 -8.66 -2.11
N LYS A 77 -4.89 -9.48 -1.96
CA LYS A 77 -4.83 -10.89 -2.33
C LYS A 77 -4.61 -11.07 -3.83
N GLY A 78 -5.30 -10.28 -4.67
CA GLY A 78 -5.08 -10.28 -6.12
C GLY A 78 -3.67 -9.85 -6.51
N ILE A 79 -3.06 -8.88 -5.81
CA ILE A 79 -1.67 -8.45 -6.04
C ILE A 79 -0.70 -9.56 -5.61
N GLU A 80 -0.93 -10.20 -4.47
CA GLU A 80 -0.11 -11.32 -4.00
C GLU A 80 -0.15 -12.51 -4.96
N ASP A 81 -1.34 -12.85 -5.46
CA ASP A 81 -1.54 -13.96 -6.42
C ASP A 81 -0.79 -13.72 -7.74
N GLN A 82 -0.48 -12.47 -8.09
CA GLN A 82 0.40 -12.10 -9.20
C GLN A 82 1.89 -12.11 -8.84
N ALA A 83 2.25 -12.57 -7.65
CA ALA A 83 3.62 -12.57 -7.11
C ALA A 83 4.29 -11.17 -7.10
N VAL A 84 3.50 -10.11 -7.01
CA VAL A 84 3.99 -8.74 -6.91
C VAL A 84 4.25 -8.41 -5.44
N ASN A 85 5.52 -8.15 -5.14
CA ASN A 85 5.94 -7.74 -3.80
C ASN A 85 6.48 -6.31 -3.84
N THR A 86 5.61 -5.36 -3.49
CA THR A 86 5.92 -3.94 -3.53
C THR A 86 5.42 -3.22 -2.28
N GLN A 87 5.83 -1.96 -2.14
CA GLN A 87 5.32 -1.10 -1.07
C GLN A 87 3.84 -0.79 -1.30
N ILE A 88 3.07 -0.83 -0.23
CA ILE A 88 1.63 -0.61 -0.26
C ILE A 88 1.26 0.58 0.63
N ILE A 89 0.50 1.50 0.06
CA ILE A 89 -0.11 2.62 0.79
C ILE A 89 -1.62 2.41 0.73
N LEU A 90 -2.23 2.18 1.88
CA LEU A 90 -3.68 2.04 1.98
C LEU A 90 -4.30 3.36 2.38
N SER A 91 -5.41 3.71 1.77
CA SER A 91 -6.31 4.77 2.23
C SER A 91 -7.66 4.13 2.54
N VAL A 92 -7.93 3.98 3.84
CA VAL A 92 -9.09 3.25 4.35
C VAL A 92 -10.21 4.22 4.65
N PHE A 93 -11.42 3.92 4.20
CA PHE A 93 -12.63 4.58 4.61
C PHE A 93 -13.61 3.59 5.26
N THR A 94 -14.54 4.10 6.03
CA THR A 94 -15.59 3.29 6.65
C THR A 94 -16.71 3.09 5.66
N LYS A 95 -17.27 1.88 5.62
CA LYS A 95 -18.48 1.58 4.91
C LYS A 95 -19.56 1.22 5.94
N ASP A 96 -20.62 2.00 6.00
CA ASP A 96 -21.79 1.66 6.78
C ASP A 96 -22.79 0.89 5.90
N ASP A 97 -23.34 -0.20 6.43
CA ASP A 97 -24.28 -1.06 5.67
C ASP A 97 -25.61 -0.34 5.32
N ASP A 98 -25.91 0.77 6.00
CA ASP A 98 -27.11 1.60 5.81
C ASP A 98 -26.87 2.86 4.97
N GLU A 99 -25.64 3.11 4.49
CA GLU A 99 -25.31 4.29 3.69
C GLU A 99 -25.77 4.18 2.24
N ASP A 100 -26.21 5.32 1.70
CA ASP A 100 -26.51 5.45 0.28
C ASP A 100 -25.23 5.32 -0.56
N THR A 101 -25.32 4.74 -1.73
CA THR A 101 -24.18 4.54 -2.67
C THR A 101 -23.44 5.86 -2.97
N ASN A 102 -24.14 7.00 -2.91
CA ASN A 102 -23.53 8.32 -3.09
C ASN A 102 -22.58 8.71 -1.95
N ASP A 103 -22.86 8.29 -0.72
CA ASP A 103 -21.99 8.55 0.44
C ASP A 103 -20.74 7.70 0.35
N GLU A 104 -20.84 6.44 -0.05
CA GLU A 104 -19.69 5.57 -0.30
C GLU A 104 -18.75 6.14 -1.39
N ILE A 105 -19.30 6.70 -2.47
CA ILE A 105 -18.52 7.36 -3.53
C ILE A 105 -17.80 8.58 -2.97
N THR A 106 -18.45 9.38 -2.12
CA THR A 106 -17.86 10.56 -1.49
C THR A 106 -16.72 10.17 -0.55
N GLU A 107 -16.90 9.13 0.27
CA GLU A 107 -15.88 8.59 1.16
C GLU A 107 -14.69 8.03 0.38
N CYS A 108 -14.95 7.25 -0.66
CA CYS A 108 -13.90 6.74 -1.54
C CYS A 108 -13.12 7.87 -2.23
N LYS A 109 -13.78 8.94 -2.69
CA LYS A 109 -13.16 10.13 -3.27
C LYS A 109 -12.24 10.83 -2.26
N SER A 110 -12.69 10.95 -1.01
CA SER A 110 -11.87 11.50 0.08
C SER A 110 -10.66 10.63 0.36
N ALA A 111 -10.81 9.31 0.32
CA ALA A 111 -9.73 8.35 0.49
C ALA A 111 -8.69 8.47 -0.64
N VAL A 112 -9.10 8.65 -1.89
CA VAL A 112 -8.18 8.90 -3.02
C VAL A 112 -7.42 10.21 -2.82
N THR A 113 -8.13 11.28 -2.43
CA THR A 113 -7.52 12.60 -2.20
C THR A 113 -6.49 12.56 -1.06
N ALA A 114 -6.66 11.67 -0.07
CA ALA A 114 -5.75 11.53 1.06
C ALA A 114 -4.32 11.11 0.65
N PHE A 115 -4.14 10.49 -0.53
CA PHE A 115 -2.80 10.13 -1.03
C PHE A 115 -1.89 11.34 -1.25
N ALA A 116 -2.42 12.55 -1.41
CA ALA A 116 -1.64 13.78 -1.46
C ALA A 116 -0.77 13.99 -0.20
N LYS A 117 -1.18 13.41 0.94
CA LYS A 117 -0.46 13.47 2.22
C LYS A 117 0.50 12.31 2.44
N ALA A 118 0.52 11.32 1.54
CA ALA A 118 1.31 10.09 1.74
C ALA A 118 2.81 10.39 1.77
N LYS A 119 3.31 11.23 0.87
CA LYS A 119 4.73 11.62 0.81
C LYS A 119 5.19 12.33 2.07
N SER A 120 4.41 13.27 2.59
CA SER A 120 4.75 13.98 3.82
C SER A 120 4.69 13.09 5.06
N ARG A 121 3.83 12.06 5.06
CA ARG A 121 3.62 11.18 6.20
C ARG A 121 4.58 9.98 6.23
N PHE A 122 4.86 9.40 5.07
CA PHE A 122 5.62 8.14 4.95
C PHE A 122 6.93 8.26 4.17
N GLY A 123 7.15 9.40 3.50
CA GLY A 123 8.29 9.59 2.59
C GLY A 123 8.07 9.02 1.19
N TYR A 124 6.93 8.38 0.93
CA TYR A 124 6.60 7.72 -0.34
C TYR A 124 5.29 8.24 -0.90
N SER A 125 5.23 8.38 -2.24
CA SER A 125 3.99 8.61 -2.99
C SER A 125 3.61 7.35 -3.74
N PRO A 126 2.32 7.03 -3.89
CA PRO A 126 1.91 5.94 -4.76
C PRO A 126 2.14 6.33 -6.23
N ASN A 127 2.72 5.42 -7.01
CA ASN A 127 2.90 5.58 -8.45
C ASN A 127 1.75 4.95 -9.25
N LEU A 128 1.03 4.04 -8.61
CA LEU A 128 -0.18 3.43 -9.13
C LEU A 128 -1.28 3.58 -8.07
N ILE A 129 -2.43 4.09 -8.46
CA ILE A 129 -3.60 4.22 -7.57
C ILE A 129 -4.73 3.36 -8.09
N ILE A 130 -5.30 2.55 -7.21
CA ILE A 130 -6.47 1.72 -7.49
C ILE A 130 -7.55 1.95 -6.43
N ALA A 131 -8.81 1.90 -6.85
CA ALA A 131 -9.99 1.97 -5.99
C ALA A 131 -10.91 0.76 -6.29
N PRO A 132 -10.63 -0.41 -5.67
CA PRO A 132 -11.34 -1.65 -5.97
C PRO A 132 -12.83 -1.54 -5.65
N GLY A 133 -13.67 -1.83 -6.65
CA GLY A 133 -15.12 -1.72 -6.54
C GLY A 133 -15.70 -0.35 -6.89
N PHE A 134 -14.87 0.70 -6.99
CA PHE A 134 -15.29 2.08 -7.24
C PHE A 134 -14.65 2.73 -8.48
N SER A 135 -13.65 2.09 -9.08
CA SER A 135 -12.91 2.66 -10.23
C SER A 135 -13.73 2.84 -11.51
N HIS A 136 -14.94 2.26 -11.57
CA HIS A 136 -15.88 2.44 -12.68
C HIS A 136 -16.70 3.73 -12.56
N GLU A 137 -16.76 4.33 -11.36
CA GLU A 137 -17.47 5.57 -11.12
C GLU A 137 -16.70 6.77 -11.68
N ASP A 138 -17.33 7.59 -12.51
CA ASP A 138 -16.68 8.73 -13.16
C ASP A 138 -16.10 9.74 -12.18
N ALA A 139 -16.75 9.91 -11.02
CA ALA A 139 -16.28 10.78 -9.96
C ALA A 139 -14.94 10.30 -9.35
N ILE A 140 -14.79 8.99 -9.16
CA ILE A 140 -13.58 8.37 -8.62
C ILE A 140 -12.47 8.35 -9.66
N LYS A 141 -12.81 8.00 -10.90
CA LYS A 141 -11.88 8.01 -12.03
C LYS A 141 -11.27 9.41 -12.22
N GLY A 142 -12.10 10.45 -12.25
CA GLY A 142 -11.62 11.82 -12.36
C GLY A 142 -10.73 12.26 -11.20
N GLU A 143 -10.98 11.77 -9.98
CA GLU A 143 -10.12 12.07 -8.84
C GLU A 143 -8.78 11.32 -8.89
N ILE A 144 -8.78 10.05 -9.31
CA ILE A 144 -7.54 9.28 -9.55
C ILE A 144 -6.67 9.96 -10.61
N GLU A 145 -7.26 10.42 -11.71
CA GLU A 145 -6.56 11.15 -12.79
C GLU A 145 -5.92 12.45 -12.27
N LYS A 146 -6.65 13.22 -11.47
CA LYS A 146 -6.11 14.42 -10.80
C LYS A 146 -4.95 14.10 -9.86
N MET A 147 -5.08 13.04 -9.09
CA MET A 147 -4.03 12.62 -8.17
C MET A 147 -2.80 12.13 -8.91
N ALA A 148 -2.93 11.35 -9.98
CA ALA A 148 -1.83 10.89 -10.82
C ALA A 148 -1.03 12.06 -11.44
N THR A 149 -1.67 13.21 -11.66
CA THR A 149 -1.01 14.41 -12.19
C THR A 149 -0.29 15.21 -11.08
N ARG A 150 -0.67 15.02 -9.80
CA ARG A 150 -0.12 15.78 -8.65
C ARG A 150 1.02 15.07 -7.93
N LEU A 151 1.14 13.75 -8.07
CA LEU A 151 2.12 12.90 -7.40
C LEU A 151 3.37 12.73 -8.22
#